data_17bdc2be98591e79f292df2f22557ab8
#
_entry.id   17bdc2be98591e79f292df2f22557ab8
#
_cell.length_a   1.000
_cell.length_b   1.000
_cell.length_c   1.000
_cell.angle_alpha   90.00
_cell.angle_beta   90.00
_cell.angle_gamma   90.00
#
_symmetry.space_group_name_H-M   'P 1'
#
loop_
_entity.id
_entity.type
_entity.pdbx_description
1 polymer ?
#
loop_
_entity_poly.entity_id
_entity_poly.type
_entity_poly.pdbx_seq_one_letter_code
_entity_poly.pdbx_strand_id
1 'polypeptide(L)'
;MPPPRSAPFMPRHRLEQIADPCPGGGSVMHGAVLTKLERRLGRLHAKLRLGIEMDHEAQIFGQGINFFHIENWYSVHSVIRTTLKLMGLYWRGRKNAEQIQVRHNHISMKTLPSRFDGFTLLHISDLHVDMNEGAMRRLTELLPDLIYDVCVLTGDYRGATFGPFDAALDGLARVRSHLKDPVYGVLGNHDTIRMVPGLEEMGIRMLLNECEPILRGDQAIYLAGIDDAHYYRVDNIEKAAAEIPDDGFSILLSHTPEIYRQAAHGGFDLLVSGHTHGGQICMPGSIPITLDSVLPRHMGSGPWKHREMVGYTSVGVGTSVVPVRINCFPEITLHHLQCSA
;
A
#
# COMPACT_ATOMS: atom_id res chain seq x y z
N MET A 1 -44.65 9.56 -16.76
CA MET A 1 -43.82 8.65 -15.92
C MET A 1 -43.65 9.30 -14.55
N PRO A 2 -44.09 8.68 -13.46
CA PRO A 2 -43.89 9.22 -12.12
C PRO A 2 -42.41 9.02 -11.68
N PRO A 3 -41.87 9.89 -10.79
CA PRO A 3 -40.45 9.78 -10.32
C PRO A 3 -40.27 8.57 -9.39
N PRO A 4 -39.05 8.03 -9.28
CA PRO A 4 -38.77 6.86 -8.45
C PRO A 4 -38.92 7.21 -6.96
N ARG A 5 -39.55 6.29 -6.21
CA ARG A 5 -39.74 6.39 -4.76
C ARG A 5 -38.41 6.31 -4.02
N SER A 6 -38.17 7.28 -3.16
CA SER A 6 -37.07 7.29 -2.20
C SER A 6 -37.15 6.07 -1.27
N ALA A 7 -35.99 5.38 -1.09
CA ALA A 7 -35.86 4.30 -0.13
C ALA A 7 -36.00 4.82 1.32
N PRO A 8 -36.59 4.04 2.24
CA PRO A 8 -36.84 4.48 3.61
C PRO A 8 -35.50 4.61 4.39
N PHE A 9 -35.39 5.75 5.07
CA PHE A 9 -34.35 6.08 6.02
C PHE A 9 -34.38 5.11 7.21
N MET A 10 -33.34 4.33 7.44
CA MET A 10 -33.26 3.43 8.60
C MET A 10 -32.95 4.21 9.88
N PRO A 11 -33.65 3.93 11.00
CA PRO A 11 -33.45 4.63 12.27
C PRO A 11 -32.13 4.22 12.94
N ARG A 12 -31.46 5.19 13.59
CA ARG A 12 -30.16 5.17 14.24
C ARG A 12 -29.91 4.09 15.33
N HIS A 13 -30.93 3.31 15.69
CA HIS A 13 -30.85 2.37 16.85
C HIS A 13 -30.43 0.93 16.56
N ARG A 14 -30.02 0.60 15.32
CA ARG A 14 -29.64 -0.80 14.97
C ARG A 14 -28.14 -1.10 14.91
N LEU A 15 -27.28 -0.18 15.30
CA LEU A 15 -25.82 -0.40 15.28
C LEU A 15 -25.25 -1.06 16.54
N GLU A 16 -26.11 -1.30 17.57
CA GLU A 16 -25.66 -1.88 18.84
C GLU A 16 -25.86 -3.41 18.96
N GLN A 17 -26.39 -4.08 17.94
CA GLN A 17 -26.73 -5.51 18.00
C GLN A 17 -26.22 -6.31 16.80
N ILE A 18 -25.00 -6.10 16.35
CA ILE A 18 -24.34 -7.08 15.46
C ILE A 18 -23.45 -7.94 16.34
N ALA A 19 -23.99 -9.11 16.68
CA ALA A 19 -23.29 -10.14 17.44
C ALA A 19 -22.09 -10.65 16.63
N ASP A 20 -20.92 -10.78 17.30
CA ASP A 20 -19.71 -11.41 16.79
C ASP A 20 -19.97 -12.83 16.27
N PRO A 21 -19.48 -13.19 15.08
CA PRO A 21 -19.55 -14.56 14.59
C PRO A 21 -18.46 -15.47 15.16
N CYS A 22 -17.58 -15.01 16.08
CA CYS A 22 -16.57 -15.83 16.73
C CYS A 22 -16.88 -16.03 18.22
N PRO A 23 -17.06 -17.27 18.71
CA PRO A 23 -17.27 -17.54 20.11
C PRO A 23 -15.94 -17.49 20.88
N GLY A 24 -15.80 -16.48 21.73
CA GLY A 24 -14.81 -16.47 22.81
C GLY A 24 -13.69 -15.45 22.70
N GLY A 25 -13.85 -14.29 23.33
CA GLY A 25 -12.76 -13.34 23.67
C GLY A 25 -12.70 -12.02 22.87
N GLY A 26 -13.44 -11.89 21.77
CA GLY A 26 -13.30 -10.77 20.82
C GLY A 26 -13.85 -9.40 21.25
N SER A 27 -14.91 -9.37 22.07
CA SER A 27 -15.67 -8.13 22.33
C SER A 27 -14.88 -7.04 23.09
N VAL A 28 -14.05 -7.41 24.05
CA VAL A 28 -13.27 -6.43 24.85
C VAL A 28 -12.06 -5.92 24.09
N MET A 29 -11.39 -6.78 23.31
CA MET A 29 -10.26 -6.36 22.44
C MET A 29 -10.71 -5.43 21.33
N HIS A 30 -11.87 -5.67 20.72
CA HIS A 30 -12.46 -4.78 19.69
C HIS A 30 -12.72 -3.36 20.21
N GLY A 31 -13.24 -3.21 21.42
CA GLY A 31 -13.48 -1.90 22.04
C GLY A 31 -12.21 -1.11 22.30
N ALA A 32 -11.14 -1.76 22.74
CA ALA A 32 -9.86 -1.11 23.01
C ALA A 32 -9.16 -0.64 21.73
N VAL A 33 -9.16 -1.47 20.67
CA VAL A 33 -8.58 -1.12 19.37
C VAL A 33 -9.37 0.02 18.72
N LEU A 34 -10.71 -0.06 18.71
CA LEU A 34 -11.56 1.02 18.19
C LEU A 34 -11.29 2.34 18.92
N THR A 35 -11.20 2.33 20.25
CA THR A 35 -10.89 3.55 21.03
C THR A 35 -9.51 4.13 20.68
N LYS A 36 -8.50 3.29 20.48
CA LYS A 36 -7.17 3.73 20.02
C LYS A 36 -7.26 4.37 18.63
N LEU A 37 -7.95 3.72 17.69
CA LEU A 37 -8.14 4.22 16.33
C LEU A 37 -8.97 5.52 16.27
N GLU A 38 -10.08 5.60 17.01
CA GLU A 38 -10.89 6.83 17.09
C GLU A 38 -10.12 8.02 17.66
N ARG A 39 -9.26 7.76 18.64
CA ARG A 39 -8.40 8.78 19.24
C ARG A 39 -7.29 9.23 18.27
N ARG A 40 -6.75 8.29 17.49
CA ARG A 40 -5.62 8.52 16.56
C ARG A 40 -6.05 9.15 15.24
N LEU A 41 -7.12 8.65 14.62
CA LEU A 41 -7.56 9.02 13.26
C LEU A 41 -8.81 9.91 13.24
N GLY A 42 -9.46 10.05 14.39
CA GLY A 42 -10.78 10.65 14.50
C GLY A 42 -11.89 9.62 14.29
N ARG A 43 -13.01 9.88 15.01
CA ARG A 43 -14.14 8.96 15.09
C ARG A 43 -14.75 8.60 13.74
N LEU A 44 -14.85 9.57 12.83
CA LEU A 44 -15.50 9.35 11.53
C LEU A 44 -14.65 8.42 10.66
N HIS A 45 -13.36 8.70 10.50
CA HIS A 45 -12.46 7.89 9.67
C HIS A 45 -12.39 6.44 10.19
N ALA A 46 -12.12 6.25 11.49
CA ALA A 46 -12.05 4.93 12.09
C ALA A 46 -13.34 4.11 11.86
N LYS A 47 -14.51 4.73 12.04
CA LYS A 47 -15.80 4.06 11.84
C LYS A 47 -16.11 3.75 10.39
N LEU A 48 -15.80 4.66 9.47
CA LEU A 48 -16.00 4.44 8.03
C LEU A 48 -15.15 3.26 7.56
N ARG A 49 -13.84 3.29 7.87
CA ARG A 49 -12.91 2.25 7.43
C ARG A 49 -13.28 0.88 8.01
N LEU A 50 -13.53 0.78 9.32
CA LEU A 50 -13.95 -0.47 9.95
C LEU A 50 -15.30 -0.97 9.43
N GLY A 51 -16.26 -0.07 9.21
CA GLY A 51 -17.56 -0.44 8.66
C GLY A 51 -17.46 -1.04 7.26
N ILE A 52 -16.68 -0.43 6.37
CA ILE A 52 -16.44 -0.93 5.02
C ILE A 52 -15.68 -2.26 5.04
N GLU A 53 -14.67 -2.41 5.92
CA GLU A 53 -13.97 -3.69 6.10
C GLU A 53 -14.94 -4.81 6.50
N MET A 54 -15.83 -4.54 7.47
CA MET A 54 -16.82 -5.52 7.94
C MET A 54 -17.83 -5.86 6.85
N ASP A 55 -18.29 -4.88 6.07
CA ASP A 55 -19.24 -5.11 4.97
C ASP A 55 -18.61 -5.97 3.88
N HIS A 56 -17.34 -5.74 3.52
CA HIS A 56 -16.61 -6.55 2.54
C HIS A 56 -16.35 -7.97 3.05
N GLU A 57 -15.95 -8.12 4.32
CA GLU A 57 -15.77 -9.42 4.96
C GLU A 57 -17.08 -10.22 4.97
N ALA A 58 -18.20 -9.60 5.35
CA ALA A 58 -19.51 -10.23 5.36
C ALA A 58 -19.97 -10.66 3.96
N GLN A 59 -19.65 -9.89 2.91
CA GLN A 59 -19.99 -10.25 1.53
C GLN A 59 -19.22 -11.49 1.03
N ILE A 60 -17.97 -11.67 1.46
CA ILE A 60 -17.15 -12.81 1.05
C ILE A 60 -17.56 -14.09 1.80
N PHE A 61 -17.85 -14.00 3.09
CA PHE A 61 -18.23 -15.15 3.92
C PHE A 61 -19.74 -15.40 3.95
N GLY A 62 -20.59 -14.45 3.57
CA GLY A 62 -22.06 -14.47 3.60
C GLY A 62 -22.70 -14.34 2.23
N GLN A 63 -22.77 -15.44 1.45
CA GLN A 63 -23.65 -15.58 0.27
C GLN A 63 -23.68 -14.37 -0.70
N GLY A 64 -22.66 -14.18 -1.51
CA GLY A 64 -22.74 -13.21 -2.61
C GLY A 64 -21.69 -13.42 -3.67
N ILE A 65 -22.14 -13.93 -4.84
CA ILE A 65 -21.30 -14.22 -6.02
C ILE A 65 -20.73 -12.96 -6.72
N ASN A 66 -20.86 -11.77 -6.16
CA ASN A 66 -20.77 -10.50 -6.90
C ASN A 66 -19.51 -9.67 -6.73
N PHE A 67 -18.44 -10.18 -6.10
CA PHE A 67 -17.15 -9.48 -6.09
C PHE A 67 -16.05 -10.38 -6.62
N PHE A 68 -15.74 -10.21 -7.92
CA PHE A 68 -14.63 -10.87 -8.60
C PHE A 68 -13.29 -10.19 -8.25
N HIS A 69 -12.78 -10.43 -7.05
CA HIS A 69 -11.35 -10.31 -6.81
C HIS A 69 -10.73 -11.68 -7.02
N ILE A 70 -9.95 -11.81 -8.10
CA ILE A 70 -9.24 -13.04 -8.50
C ILE A 70 -8.38 -13.58 -7.35
N GLU A 71 -7.91 -12.70 -6.49
CA GLU A 71 -7.09 -12.97 -5.30
C GLU A 71 -7.78 -13.88 -4.26
N ASN A 72 -9.11 -13.81 -4.16
CA ASN A 72 -9.89 -14.59 -3.21
C ASN A 72 -10.39 -15.93 -3.80
N TRP A 73 -10.09 -16.24 -5.05
CA TRP A 73 -10.52 -17.47 -5.71
C TRP A 73 -9.46 -18.57 -5.60
N TYR A 74 -9.55 -19.44 -4.60
CA TYR A 74 -8.68 -20.61 -4.41
C TYR A 74 -8.57 -21.50 -5.66
N SER A 75 -9.61 -21.59 -6.48
CA SER A 75 -9.60 -22.32 -7.74
C SER A 75 -8.68 -21.68 -8.78
N VAL A 76 -8.65 -20.36 -8.90
CA VAL A 76 -7.77 -19.63 -9.84
C VAL A 76 -6.31 -19.78 -9.43
N HIS A 77 -5.99 -19.65 -8.14
CA HIS A 77 -4.63 -19.90 -7.60
C HIS A 77 -4.13 -21.30 -7.96
N SER A 78 -5.01 -22.31 -7.82
CA SER A 78 -4.68 -23.68 -8.15
C SER A 78 -4.45 -23.88 -9.65
N VAL A 79 -5.28 -23.28 -10.50
CA VAL A 79 -5.16 -23.34 -11.97
C VAL A 79 -3.87 -22.68 -12.42
N ILE A 80 -3.57 -21.46 -11.96
CA ILE A 80 -2.33 -20.74 -12.29
C ILE A 80 -1.11 -21.57 -11.87
N ARG A 81 -1.09 -22.06 -10.63
CA ARG A 81 -0.01 -22.89 -10.10
C ARG A 81 0.21 -24.15 -10.93
N THR A 82 -0.88 -24.85 -11.27
CA THR A 82 -0.81 -26.09 -12.05
C THR A 82 -0.31 -25.80 -13.46
N THR A 83 -0.81 -24.77 -14.12
CA THR A 83 -0.35 -24.35 -15.45
C THR A 83 1.14 -24.02 -15.45
N LEU A 84 1.61 -23.23 -14.48
CA LEU A 84 3.03 -22.90 -14.37
C LEU A 84 3.90 -24.12 -14.10
N LYS A 85 3.42 -25.12 -13.32
CA LYS A 85 4.12 -26.39 -13.12
C LYS A 85 4.21 -27.20 -14.40
N LEU A 86 3.12 -27.32 -15.16
CA LEU A 86 3.08 -28.03 -16.44
C LEU A 86 4.01 -27.37 -17.49
N MET A 87 4.13 -26.05 -17.46
CA MET A 87 5.06 -25.31 -18.33
C MET A 87 6.51 -25.32 -17.85
N GLY A 88 6.83 -25.94 -16.71
CA GLY A 88 8.17 -25.93 -16.10
C GLY A 88 8.60 -24.58 -15.54
N LEU A 89 7.71 -23.57 -15.50
CA LEU A 89 8.04 -22.20 -15.09
C LEU A 89 7.91 -21.97 -13.58
N TYR A 90 7.22 -22.83 -12.84
CA TYR A 90 6.90 -22.63 -11.44
C TYR A 90 8.16 -22.49 -10.55
N TRP A 91 9.13 -23.41 -10.70
CA TRP A 91 10.35 -23.41 -9.89
C TRP A 91 11.28 -22.24 -10.21
N ARG A 92 11.36 -21.89 -11.51
CA ARG A 92 12.08 -20.68 -11.95
C ARG A 92 11.42 -19.43 -11.38
N GLY A 93 10.08 -19.35 -11.43
CA GLY A 93 9.34 -18.21 -10.91
C GLY A 93 9.47 -18.05 -9.39
N ARG A 94 9.52 -19.14 -8.63
CA ARG A 94 9.83 -19.10 -7.20
C ARG A 94 11.22 -18.54 -6.91
N LYS A 95 12.22 -19.02 -7.63
CA LYS A 95 13.60 -18.50 -7.50
C LYS A 95 13.69 -17.01 -7.85
N ASN A 96 12.99 -16.59 -8.91
CA ASN A 96 12.95 -15.18 -9.29
C ASN A 96 12.30 -14.30 -8.21
N ALA A 97 11.27 -14.80 -7.50
CA ALA A 97 10.59 -14.06 -6.42
C ALA A 97 11.50 -13.75 -5.21
N GLU A 98 12.65 -14.39 -5.10
CA GLU A 98 13.63 -14.14 -4.05
C GLU A 98 14.82 -13.25 -4.54
N GLN A 99 14.84 -12.88 -5.84
CA GLN A 99 15.91 -12.07 -6.44
C GLN A 99 15.55 -10.58 -6.40
N ILE A 100 15.47 -10.02 -5.20
CA ILE A 100 15.14 -8.60 -4.99
C ILE A 100 16.23 -7.73 -5.62
N GLN A 101 15.82 -6.80 -6.46
CA GLN A 101 16.67 -5.81 -7.10
C GLN A 101 16.63 -4.50 -6.34
N VAL A 102 17.80 -3.91 -6.10
CA VAL A 102 17.91 -2.53 -5.61
C VAL A 102 17.88 -1.61 -6.83
N ARG A 103 16.84 -0.78 -6.93
CA ARG A 103 16.68 0.20 -8.01
C ARG A 103 17.12 1.59 -7.55
N HIS A 104 17.76 2.32 -8.43
CA HIS A 104 18.08 3.73 -8.22
C HIS A 104 17.25 4.56 -9.19
N ASN A 105 16.41 5.45 -8.66
CA ASN A 105 15.58 6.34 -9.43
C ASN A 105 15.99 7.78 -9.15
N HIS A 106 16.58 8.45 -10.13
CA HIS A 106 17.01 9.83 -10.02
C HIS A 106 15.90 10.78 -10.47
N ILE A 107 15.48 11.67 -9.58
CA ILE A 107 14.37 12.60 -9.80
C ILE A 107 14.88 14.02 -9.68
N SER A 108 14.95 14.73 -10.82
CA SER A 108 15.38 16.13 -10.87
C SER A 108 14.17 17.05 -10.95
N MET A 109 14.03 17.96 -9.97
CA MET A 109 12.88 18.87 -9.85
C MET A 109 13.31 20.30 -9.52
N LYS A 110 12.62 21.27 -10.15
CA LYS A 110 12.87 22.71 -9.93
C LYS A 110 12.29 23.20 -8.61
N THR A 111 11.22 22.57 -8.17
CA THR A 111 10.49 22.90 -6.93
C THR A 111 11.17 22.36 -5.68
N LEU A 112 12.15 21.45 -5.81
CA LEU A 112 12.83 20.86 -4.68
C LEU A 112 13.64 21.90 -3.90
N PRO A 113 13.42 22.09 -2.58
CA PRO A 113 14.22 22.99 -1.77
C PRO A 113 15.70 22.60 -1.75
N SER A 114 16.61 23.56 -1.87
CA SER A 114 18.04 23.32 -2.06
C SER A 114 18.71 22.49 -0.96
N ARG A 115 18.21 22.55 0.27
CA ARG A 115 18.68 21.71 1.38
C ARG A 115 18.39 20.22 1.17
N PHE A 116 17.46 19.89 0.27
CA PHE A 116 17.08 18.51 -0.05
C PHE A 116 17.75 17.98 -1.31
N ASP A 117 18.68 18.74 -1.91
CA ASP A 117 19.52 18.20 -2.98
C ASP A 117 20.33 17.01 -2.49
N GLY A 118 20.21 15.86 -3.19
CA GLY A 118 20.78 14.60 -2.77
C GLY A 118 19.98 13.81 -1.70
N PHE A 119 18.78 14.28 -1.29
CA PHE A 119 17.92 13.54 -0.37
C PHE A 119 17.51 12.20 -0.96
N THR A 120 17.63 11.15 -0.19
CA THR A 120 17.35 9.78 -0.65
C THR A 120 16.20 9.16 0.13
N LEU A 121 15.15 8.77 -0.59
CA LEU A 121 13.98 8.09 -0.07
C LEU A 121 14.07 6.59 -0.40
N LEU A 122 14.16 5.71 0.60
CA LEU A 122 13.98 4.28 0.41
C LEU A 122 12.50 3.94 0.32
N HIS A 123 12.07 3.37 -0.81
CA HIS A 123 10.70 2.95 -1.06
C HIS A 123 10.59 1.44 -1.09
N ILE A 124 9.74 0.88 -0.24
CA ILE A 124 9.41 -0.54 -0.15
C ILE A 124 7.90 -0.68 -0.23
N SER A 125 7.40 -1.59 -1.06
CA SER A 125 5.98 -1.82 -1.27
C SER A 125 5.65 -3.30 -1.34
N ASP A 126 4.39 -3.64 -1.10
CA ASP A 126 3.81 -4.96 -1.35
C ASP A 126 4.68 -6.07 -0.72
N LEU A 127 4.92 -5.94 0.57
CA LEU A 127 5.79 -6.85 1.32
C LEU A 127 5.21 -8.26 1.39
N HIS A 128 3.89 -8.39 1.63
CA HIS A 128 3.22 -9.68 1.83
C HIS A 128 4.10 -10.62 2.65
N VAL A 129 4.53 -10.17 3.83
CA VAL A 129 5.59 -10.79 4.64
C VAL A 129 5.32 -12.25 5.01
N ASP A 130 4.06 -12.65 5.00
CA ASP A 130 3.56 -13.99 5.31
C ASP A 130 3.49 -14.93 4.09
N MET A 131 3.79 -14.43 2.86
CA MET A 131 3.67 -15.21 1.63
C MET A 131 4.97 -15.88 1.17
N ASN A 132 6.14 -15.24 1.39
CA ASN A 132 7.44 -15.73 0.91
C ASN A 132 8.57 -15.41 1.90
N GLU A 133 8.87 -16.36 2.78
CA GLU A 133 9.94 -16.23 3.77
C GLU A 133 11.33 -16.04 3.12
N GLY A 134 11.59 -16.67 1.97
CA GLY A 134 12.85 -16.53 1.25
C GLY A 134 13.08 -15.09 0.75
N ALA A 135 12.03 -14.45 0.24
CA ALA A 135 12.07 -13.04 -0.14
C ALA A 135 12.30 -12.13 1.07
N MET A 136 11.61 -12.38 2.20
CA MET A 136 11.78 -11.59 3.42
C MET A 136 13.19 -11.72 4.01
N ARG A 137 13.76 -12.94 4.04
CA ARG A 137 15.16 -13.14 4.44
C ARG A 137 16.11 -12.36 3.51
N ARG A 138 15.90 -12.45 2.19
CA ARG A 138 16.73 -11.71 1.24
C ARG A 138 16.62 -10.20 1.41
N LEU A 139 15.41 -9.69 1.71
CA LEU A 139 15.20 -8.28 2.00
C LEU A 139 16.02 -7.85 3.23
N THR A 140 15.91 -8.57 4.34
CA THR A 140 16.65 -8.24 5.58
C THR A 140 18.16 -8.30 5.43
N GLU A 141 18.69 -9.12 4.51
CA GLU A 141 20.12 -9.13 4.15
C GLU A 141 20.55 -7.88 3.38
N LEU A 142 19.68 -7.29 2.56
CA LEU A 142 19.99 -6.12 1.73
C LEU A 142 19.89 -4.79 2.50
N LEU A 143 18.92 -4.67 3.41
CA LEU A 143 18.58 -3.41 4.07
C LEU A 143 19.74 -2.73 4.83
N PRO A 144 20.61 -3.44 5.58
CA PRO A 144 21.67 -2.81 6.36
C PRO A 144 22.69 -2.02 5.53
N ASP A 145 22.91 -2.42 4.28
CA ASP A 145 23.90 -1.83 3.38
C ASP A 145 23.39 -0.59 2.66
N LEU A 146 22.09 -0.28 2.77
CA LEU A 146 21.48 0.84 2.07
C LEU A 146 21.68 2.16 2.82
N ILE A 147 21.95 3.20 2.04
CA ILE A 147 22.09 4.57 2.54
C ILE A 147 20.89 5.37 2.07
N TYR A 148 20.11 5.89 3.01
CA TYR A 148 18.93 6.71 2.75
C TYR A 148 18.64 7.63 3.94
N ASP A 149 17.84 8.67 3.71
CA ASP A 149 17.44 9.66 4.71
C ASP A 149 16.12 9.28 5.38
N VAL A 150 15.19 8.67 4.63
CA VAL A 150 13.87 8.25 5.11
C VAL A 150 13.43 6.97 4.40
N CYS A 151 12.67 6.13 5.09
CA CYS A 151 12.04 4.96 4.49
C CYS A 151 10.52 5.16 4.40
N VAL A 152 9.94 4.80 3.26
CA VAL A 152 8.49 4.80 3.05
C VAL A 152 8.00 3.42 2.64
N LEU A 153 6.89 3.01 3.26
CA LEU A 153 6.21 1.73 3.03
C LEU A 153 4.85 2.01 2.41
N THR A 154 4.61 1.57 1.18
CA THR A 154 3.37 1.89 0.47
C THR A 154 2.31 0.79 0.52
N GLY A 155 2.22 0.09 1.66
CA GLY A 155 1.12 -0.83 1.95
C GLY A 155 1.33 -2.26 1.50
N ASP A 156 0.27 -3.05 1.66
CA ASP A 156 0.21 -4.49 1.44
C ASP A 156 1.28 -5.24 2.25
N TYR A 157 1.16 -5.10 3.57
CA TYR A 157 2.05 -5.78 4.51
C TYR A 157 1.75 -7.27 4.62
N ARG A 158 0.47 -7.68 4.51
CA ARG A 158 0.02 -9.09 4.57
C ARG A 158 -0.49 -9.59 3.23
N GLY A 159 -0.49 -10.94 3.06
CA GLY A 159 -0.94 -11.58 1.82
C GLY A 159 -2.46 -11.77 1.73
N ALA A 160 -3.13 -12.05 2.84
CA ALA A 160 -4.57 -12.26 2.88
C ALA A 160 -5.32 -10.96 3.21
N THR A 161 -6.35 -10.61 2.44
CA THR A 161 -7.17 -9.41 2.68
C THR A 161 -7.99 -9.51 3.97
N PHE A 162 -8.39 -10.73 4.36
CA PHE A 162 -9.23 -10.99 5.54
C PHE A 162 -8.59 -12.01 6.47
N GLY A 163 -9.11 -12.08 7.70
CA GLY A 163 -8.64 -13.00 8.72
C GLY A 163 -7.52 -12.46 9.60
N PRO A 164 -6.83 -13.33 10.36
CA PRO A 164 -5.81 -12.93 11.32
C PRO A 164 -4.62 -12.24 10.64
N PHE A 165 -4.02 -11.30 11.34
CA PHE A 165 -2.88 -10.51 10.84
C PHE A 165 -1.65 -10.54 11.76
N ASP A 166 -1.70 -11.29 12.85
CA ASP A 166 -0.59 -11.38 13.82
C ASP A 166 0.70 -11.85 13.17
N ALA A 167 0.63 -12.89 12.32
CA ALA A 167 1.79 -13.39 11.58
C ALA A 167 2.42 -12.34 10.66
N ALA A 168 1.59 -11.46 10.08
CA ALA A 168 2.08 -10.35 9.27
C ALA A 168 2.76 -9.27 10.14
N LEU A 169 2.21 -8.94 11.31
CA LEU A 169 2.87 -8.03 12.25
C LEU A 169 4.21 -8.60 12.73
N ASP A 170 4.28 -9.88 13.09
CA ASP A 170 5.51 -10.57 13.48
C ASP A 170 6.56 -10.56 12.34
N GLY A 171 6.10 -10.83 11.12
CA GLY A 171 6.95 -10.77 9.93
C GLY A 171 7.49 -9.37 9.68
N LEU A 172 6.63 -8.36 9.78
CA LEU A 172 7.00 -6.97 9.59
C LEU A 172 7.93 -6.46 10.69
N ALA A 173 7.74 -6.88 11.96
CA ALA A 173 8.65 -6.53 13.04
C ALA A 173 10.09 -6.98 12.75
N ARG A 174 10.27 -8.16 12.14
CA ARG A 174 11.59 -8.62 11.70
C ARG A 174 12.18 -7.73 10.60
N VAL A 175 11.40 -7.34 9.61
CA VAL A 175 11.86 -6.40 8.56
C VAL A 175 12.19 -5.04 9.16
N ARG A 176 11.30 -4.52 10.02
CA ARG A 176 11.44 -3.21 10.67
C ARG A 176 12.73 -3.07 11.49
N SER A 177 13.16 -4.15 12.14
CA SER A 177 14.41 -4.14 12.93
C SER A 177 15.68 -3.90 12.10
N HIS A 178 15.60 -3.99 10.76
CA HIS A 178 16.69 -3.70 9.83
C HIS A 178 16.54 -2.34 9.12
N LEU A 179 15.46 -1.60 9.40
CA LEU A 179 15.23 -0.27 8.82
C LEU A 179 15.75 0.82 9.75
N LYS A 180 16.34 1.87 9.18
CA LYS A 180 16.76 3.09 9.89
C LYS A 180 15.61 4.08 9.94
N ASP A 181 15.47 4.78 11.05
CA ASP A 181 14.47 5.85 11.20
C ASP A 181 14.84 7.11 10.40
N PRO A 182 13.83 7.91 10.00
CA PRO A 182 12.39 7.68 10.22
C PRO A 182 11.78 6.74 9.17
N VAL A 183 10.71 6.03 9.57
CA VAL A 183 9.94 5.12 8.70
C VAL A 183 8.48 5.57 8.68
N TYR A 184 7.96 5.84 7.50
CA TYR A 184 6.57 6.22 7.26
C TYR A 184 5.84 5.11 6.48
N GLY A 185 4.52 5.02 6.63
CA GLY A 185 3.75 4.03 5.90
C GLY A 185 2.32 4.46 5.60
N VAL A 186 1.75 3.85 4.57
CA VAL A 186 0.31 3.87 4.28
C VAL A 186 -0.23 2.45 4.27
N LEU A 187 -1.55 2.27 4.29
CA LEU A 187 -2.17 0.95 4.16
C LEU A 187 -2.46 0.62 2.69
N GLY A 188 -2.39 -0.67 2.35
CA GLY A 188 -2.84 -1.21 1.08
C GLY A 188 -4.21 -1.87 1.18
N ASN A 189 -4.65 -2.45 0.06
CA ASN A 189 -5.95 -3.11 -0.04
C ASN A 189 -6.01 -4.47 0.69
N HIS A 190 -4.88 -5.09 0.97
CA HIS A 190 -4.81 -6.28 1.83
C HIS A 190 -4.78 -5.94 3.31
N ASP A 191 -4.47 -4.69 3.69
CA ASP A 191 -4.26 -4.32 5.08
C ASP A 191 -5.57 -3.94 5.78
N THR A 192 -5.72 -4.35 7.03
CA THR A 192 -6.79 -3.86 7.90
C THR A 192 -6.31 -2.69 8.73
N ILE A 193 -7.20 -1.70 8.95
CA ILE A 193 -6.91 -0.56 9.83
C ILE A 193 -6.59 -1.01 11.27
N ARG A 194 -7.00 -2.22 11.65
CA ARG A 194 -6.69 -2.82 12.96
C ARG A 194 -5.20 -3.08 13.17
N MET A 195 -4.39 -3.13 12.11
CA MET A 195 -2.93 -3.27 12.19
C MET A 195 -2.24 -1.97 12.64
N VAL A 196 -2.88 -0.81 12.44
CA VAL A 196 -2.26 0.52 12.69
C VAL A 196 -1.63 0.65 14.07
N PRO A 197 -2.29 0.28 15.18
CA PRO A 197 -1.64 0.37 16.49
C PRO A 197 -0.35 -0.44 16.59
N GLY A 198 -0.32 -1.66 16.04
CA GLY A 198 0.87 -2.51 16.04
C GLY A 198 1.99 -1.96 15.15
N LEU A 199 1.64 -1.39 13.99
CA LEU A 199 2.59 -0.74 13.08
C LEU A 199 3.24 0.48 13.75
N GLU A 200 2.44 1.32 14.42
CA GLU A 200 2.95 2.51 15.13
C GLU A 200 3.75 2.13 16.38
N GLU A 201 3.40 1.06 17.09
CA GLU A 201 4.18 0.51 18.21
C GLU A 201 5.58 0.01 17.77
N MET A 202 5.73 -0.40 16.49
CA MET A 202 7.03 -0.73 15.88
C MET A 202 7.83 0.52 15.44
N GLY A 203 7.29 1.72 15.62
CA GLY A 203 7.91 2.97 15.16
C GLY A 203 7.74 3.25 13.66
N ILE A 204 6.68 2.72 13.03
CA ILE A 204 6.27 3.10 11.68
C ILE A 204 5.21 4.20 11.82
N ARG A 205 5.51 5.42 11.38
CA ARG A 205 4.54 6.52 11.39
C ARG A 205 3.55 6.30 10.24
N MET A 206 2.32 5.90 10.57
CA MET A 206 1.28 5.69 9.58
C MET A 206 0.66 7.04 9.17
N LEU A 207 0.56 7.27 7.85
CA LEU A 207 -0.06 8.45 7.25
C LEU A 207 -1.37 8.04 6.58
N LEU A 208 -2.49 8.27 7.26
CA LEU A 208 -3.82 7.87 6.81
C LEU A 208 -4.69 9.12 6.59
N ASN A 209 -4.59 9.69 5.40
CA ASN A 209 -5.12 11.01 5.04
C ASN A 209 -4.49 12.11 5.91
N GLU A 210 -3.16 12.09 6.02
CA GLU A 210 -2.35 12.94 6.88
C GLU A 210 -1.08 13.38 6.16
N CYS A 211 -0.46 14.45 6.65
CA CYS A 211 0.82 14.97 6.19
C CYS A 211 1.80 15.10 7.34
N GLU A 212 3.08 14.93 7.05
CA GLU A 212 4.18 15.14 8.00
C GLU A 212 5.27 15.98 7.30
N PRO A 213 5.69 17.13 7.87
CA PRO A 213 6.81 17.90 7.35
C PRO A 213 8.14 17.22 7.72
N ILE A 214 9.01 17.03 6.73
CA ILE A 214 10.39 16.60 6.93
C ILE A 214 11.27 17.85 6.87
N LEU A 215 11.99 18.14 7.95
CA LEU A 215 12.77 19.35 8.09
C LEU A 215 14.26 19.12 7.81
N ARG A 216 14.88 20.00 7.04
CA ARG A 216 16.34 20.14 6.90
C ARG A 216 16.74 21.61 7.06
N GLY A 217 17.25 21.94 8.26
CA GLY A 217 17.57 23.33 8.62
C GLY A 217 16.31 24.17 8.65
N ASP A 218 16.26 25.17 7.78
CA ASP A 218 15.18 26.15 7.63
C ASP A 218 14.19 25.81 6.50
N GLN A 219 14.37 24.65 5.83
CA GLN A 219 13.53 24.21 4.73
C GLN A 219 12.80 22.92 5.07
N ALA A 220 11.67 22.69 4.40
CA ALA A 220 10.84 21.50 4.57
C ALA A 220 10.43 20.91 3.22
N ILE A 221 10.21 19.59 3.21
CA ILE A 221 9.40 18.89 2.22
C ILE A 221 8.23 18.22 2.97
N TYR A 222 7.13 18.02 2.30
CA TYR A 222 5.90 17.53 2.90
C TYR A 222 5.60 16.12 2.41
N LEU A 223 5.58 15.16 3.34
CA LEU A 223 5.26 13.77 3.06
C LEU A 223 3.80 13.53 3.44
N ALA A 224 2.93 13.50 2.46
CA ALA A 224 1.52 13.19 2.63
C ALA A 224 1.26 11.70 2.37
N GLY A 225 0.32 11.11 3.08
CA GLY A 225 -0.12 9.74 2.84
C GLY A 225 -1.64 9.65 2.89
N ILE A 226 -2.21 8.81 2.04
CA ILE A 226 -3.64 8.53 2.01
C ILE A 226 -3.94 7.09 2.41
N ASP A 227 -5.13 6.86 2.96
CA ASP A 227 -5.69 5.53 3.15
C ASP A 227 -6.07 4.90 1.80
N ASP A 228 -6.42 3.63 1.76
CA ASP A 228 -6.62 2.88 0.52
C ASP A 228 -7.67 3.50 -0.41
N ALA A 229 -7.21 3.85 -1.63
CA ALA A 229 -8.01 4.44 -2.70
C ALA A 229 -8.54 3.40 -3.70
N HIS A 230 -8.09 2.14 -3.63
CA HIS A 230 -8.45 1.10 -4.58
C HIS A 230 -9.66 0.29 -4.13
N TYR A 231 -9.55 -0.40 -3.01
CA TYR A 231 -10.52 -1.38 -2.53
C TYR A 231 -11.52 -0.79 -1.54
N TYR A 232 -11.02 -0.15 -0.50
CA TYR A 232 -11.87 0.45 0.54
C TYR A 232 -12.35 1.85 0.19
N ARG A 233 -11.61 2.59 -0.66
CA ARG A 233 -11.97 3.92 -1.18
C ARG A 233 -12.27 4.93 -0.10
N VAL A 234 -11.40 4.99 0.88
CA VAL A 234 -11.48 5.90 2.05
C VAL A 234 -10.36 6.94 2.03
N ASP A 235 -9.70 7.07 0.88
CA ASP A 235 -8.74 8.12 0.61
C ASP A 235 -9.40 9.51 0.73
N ASN A 236 -8.64 10.44 1.26
CA ASN A 236 -9.03 11.84 1.35
C ASN A 236 -7.80 12.72 1.10
N ILE A 237 -7.58 13.02 -0.18
CA ILE A 237 -6.41 13.78 -0.63
C ILE A 237 -6.45 15.24 -0.13
N GLU A 238 -7.66 15.84 -0.02
CA GLU A 238 -7.85 17.20 0.51
C GLU A 238 -7.37 17.28 1.97
N LYS A 239 -7.78 16.31 2.80
CA LYS A 239 -7.32 16.24 4.18
C LYS A 239 -5.80 15.99 4.27
N ALA A 240 -5.27 15.10 3.42
CA ALA A 240 -3.84 14.82 3.40
C ALA A 240 -2.99 16.02 2.97
N ALA A 241 -3.55 16.93 2.16
CA ALA A 241 -2.87 18.12 1.69
C ALA A 241 -3.12 19.37 2.55
N ALA A 242 -4.02 19.31 3.54
CA ALA A 242 -4.52 20.49 4.26
C ALA A 242 -3.45 21.34 4.98
N GLU A 243 -2.32 20.73 5.35
CA GLU A 243 -1.22 21.40 6.05
C GLU A 243 -0.03 21.71 5.13
N ILE A 244 -0.14 21.43 3.82
CA ILE A 244 0.92 21.72 2.85
C ILE A 244 0.78 23.17 2.38
N PRO A 245 1.81 24.02 2.52
CA PRO A 245 1.82 25.37 1.93
C PRO A 245 1.71 25.34 0.40
N ASP A 246 1.13 26.36 -0.20
CA ASP A 246 0.92 26.47 -1.65
C ASP A 246 2.22 26.31 -2.48
N ASP A 247 3.36 26.71 -1.92
CA ASP A 247 4.70 26.60 -2.52
C ASP A 247 5.54 25.43 -1.97
N GLY A 248 4.93 24.58 -1.11
CA GLY A 248 5.59 23.46 -0.45
C GLY A 248 5.84 22.30 -1.39
N PHE A 249 7.09 21.84 -1.49
CA PHE A 249 7.41 20.60 -2.20
C PHE A 249 6.76 19.40 -1.51
N SER A 250 5.97 18.62 -2.24
CA SER A 250 5.14 17.59 -1.66
C SER A 250 5.27 16.22 -2.35
N ILE A 251 5.36 15.18 -1.51
CA ILE A 251 5.41 13.77 -1.91
C ILE A 251 4.16 13.10 -1.39
N LEU A 252 3.39 12.48 -2.29
CA LEU A 252 2.21 11.70 -1.92
C LEU A 252 2.56 10.21 -1.88
N LEU A 253 2.29 9.58 -0.74
CA LEU A 253 2.30 8.14 -0.58
C LEU A 253 0.87 7.61 -0.80
N SER A 254 0.72 6.71 -1.73
CA SER A 254 -0.51 5.96 -1.98
C SER A 254 -0.17 4.50 -2.26
N HIS A 255 -0.97 3.57 -1.77
CA HIS A 255 -0.76 2.18 -2.16
C HIS A 255 -0.95 2.00 -3.67
N THR A 256 -2.06 2.49 -4.22
CA THR A 256 -2.36 2.41 -5.65
C THR A 256 -1.97 3.66 -6.42
N PRO A 257 -1.47 3.55 -7.68
CA PRO A 257 -1.23 4.69 -8.55
C PRO A 257 -2.51 5.29 -9.17
N GLU A 258 -3.68 4.69 -8.98
CA GLU A 258 -4.94 5.06 -9.66
C GLU A 258 -5.37 6.51 -9.42
N ILE A 259 -4.96 7.09 -8.28
CA ILE A 259 -5.26 8.50 -7.93
C ILE A 259 -4.36 9.52 -8.64
N TYR A 260 -3.54 9.12 -9.59
CA TYR A 260 -2.55 10.00 -10.24
C TYR A 260 -3.14 11.31 -10.79
N ARG A 261 -4.41 11.29 -11.27
CA ARG A 261 -5.07 12.51 -11.77
C ARG A 261 -5.39 13.46 -10.64
N GLN A 262 -5.98 12.94 -9.56
CA GLN A 262 -6.32 13.74 -8.38
C GLN A 262 -5.06 14.32 -7.73
N ALA A 263 -4.01 13.52 -7.59
CA ALA A 263 -2.72 13.95 -7.06
C ALA A 263 -2.09 15.07 -7.92
N ALA A 264 -2.07 14.90 -9.24
CA ALA A 264 -1.53 15.93 -10.15
C ALA A 264 -2.37 17.22 -10.16
N HIS A 265 -3.69 17.12 -10.03
CA HIS A 265 -4.57 18.30 -9.91
C HIS A 265 -4.47 18.95 -8.52
N GLY A 266 -4.17 18.17 -7.49
CA GLY A 266 -3.90 18.64 -6.13
C GLY A 266 -2.54 19.31 -5.97
N GLY A 267 -1.70 19.33 -7.03
CA GLY A 267 -0.42 20.04 -7.03
C GLY A 267 0.74 19.26 -6.41
N PHE A 268 0.59 17.94 -6.17
CA PHE A 268 1.71 17.16 -5.70
C PHE A 268 2.85 17.06 -6.71
N ASP A 269 4.09 17.17 -6.22
CA ASP A 269 5.29 17.10 -7.05
C ASP A 269 5.67 15.65 -7.39
N LEU A 270 5.53 14.73 -6.42
CA LEU A 270 5.90 13.32 -6.56
C LEU A 270 4.81 12.41 -6.00
N LEU A 271 4.45 11.35 -6.74
CA LEU A 271 3.61 10.25 -6.26
C LEU A 271 4.44 8.96 -6.23
N VAL A 272 4.51 8.28 -5.07
CA VAL A 272 5.11 6.95 -4.92
C VAL A 272 4.04 5.94 -4.53
N SER A 273 4.02 4.81 -5.25
CA SER A 273 2.97 3.78 -5.12
C SER A 273 3.47 2.38 -5.43
N GLY A 274 2.66 1.37 -5.12
CA GLY A 274 2.86 -0.04 -5.41
C GLY A 274 1.66 -0.69 -6.07
N HIS A 275 1.09 -1.73 -5.41
CA HIS A 275 -0.15 -2.42 -5.75
C HIS A 275 -0.12 -3.30 -6.99
N THR A 276 0.41 -2.83 -8.10
CA THR A 276 0.31 -3.49 -9.42
C THR A 276 1.16 -4.76 -9.55
N HIS A 277 2.13 -4.94 -8.66
CA HIS A 277 3.19 -5.95 -8.76
C HIS A 277 3.91 -5.96 -10.13
N GLY A 278 3.74 -4.89 -10.96
CA GLY A 278 4.18 -4.88 -12.35
C GLY A 278 3.58 -5.99 -13.19
N GLY A 279 2.42 -6.53 -12.75
CA GLY A 279 1.76 -7.71 -13.32
C GLY A 279 2.33 -9.04 -12.88
N GLN A 280 3.40 -9.09 -12.09
CA GLN A 280 4.02 -10.28 -11.45
C GLN A 280 4.41 -11.41 -12.42
N ILE A 281 3.51 -11.78 -13.36
CA ILE A 281 3.73 -12.76 -14.42
C ILE A 281 3.64 -12.03 -15.76
N CYS A 282 4.81 -11.81 -16.37
CA CYS A 282 4.97 -11.02 -17.58
C CYS A 282 5.45 -11.88 -18.75
N MET A 283 5.11 -11.46 -19.96
CA MET A 283 5.73 -11.94 -21.18
C MET A 283 7.21 -11.45 -21.27
N PRO A 284 8.01 -12.00 -22.19
CA PRO A 284 9.34 -11.45 -22.46
C PRO A 284 9.30 -9.94 -22.71
N GLY A 285 10.28 -9.22 -22.19
CA GLY A 285 10.32 -7.75 -22.20
C GLY A 285 9.51 -7.07 -21.08
N SER A 286 9.20 -7.81 -20.02
CA SER A 286 8.46 -7.31 -18.84
C SER A 286 7.06 -6.78 -19.19
N ILE A 287 6.43 -7.30 -20.22
CA ILE A 287 5.08 -6.92 -20.64
C ILE A 287 4.08 -7.64 -19.73
N PRO A 288 3.32 -6.94 -18.86
CA PRO A 288 2.39 -7.58 -17.96
C PRO A 288 1.24 -8.25 -18.72
N ILE A 289 0.88 -9.46 -18.31
CA ILE A 289 -0.30 -10.16 -18.84
C ILE A 289 -1.55 -9.43 -18.34
N THR A 290 -1.60 -9.16 -17.04
CA THR A 290 -2.66 -8.39 -16.39
C THR A 290 -2.02 -7.35 -15.46
N LEU A 291 -2.73 -6.25 -15.23
CA LEU A 291 -2.48 -5.30 -14.15
C LEU A 291 -3.79 -5.17 -13.39
N ASP A 292 -3.74 -5.32 -12.08
CA ASP A 292 -4.93 -5.14 -11.22
C ASP A 292 -5.12 -3.67 -10.88
N SER A 293 -5.31 -2.85 -11.92
CA SER A 293 -5.47 -1.40 -11.77
C SER A 293 -6.04 -0.77 -13.04
N VAL A 294 -6.85 0.27 -12.85
CA VAL A 294 -7.43 1.08 -13.93
C VAL A 294 -6.52 2.26 -14.25
N LEU A 295 -5.43 2.01 -14.98
CA LEU A 295 -4.44 3.03 -15.34
C LEU A 295 -3.79 2.75 -16.71
N PRO A 296 -3.14 3.74 -17.33
CA PRO A 296 -2.31 3.50 -18.51
C PRO A 296 -1.20 2.50 -18.21
N ARG A 297 -1.04 1.48 -19.05
CA ARG A 297 -0.11 0.35 -18.79
C ARG A 297 1.32 0.77 -18.43
N HIS A 298 1.82 1.87 -19.02
CA HIS A 298 3.16 2.37 -18.74
C HIS A 298 3.33 2.93 -17.31
N MET A 299 2.24 3.24 -16.62
CA MET A 299 2.26 3.68 -15.22
C MET A 299 2.23 2.50 -14.23
N GLY A 300 2.09 1.28 -14.70
CA GLY A 300 2.00 0.09 -13.86
C GLY A 300 3.34 -0.38 -13.29
N SER A 301 4.48 0.21 -13.67
CA SER A 301 5.80 -0.10 -13.09
C SER A 301 6.83 0.93 -13.45
N GLY A 302 7.76 1.21 -12.52
CA GLY A 302 8.87 2.15 -12.73
C GLY A 302 8.43 3.62 -12.78
N PRO A 303 9.32 4.52 -13.28
CA PRO A 303 9.05 5.95 -13.33
C PRO A 303 8.09 6.32 -14.45
N TRP A 304 7.23 7.30 -14.17
CA TRP A 304 6.31 7.90 -15.14
C TRP A 304 6.07 9.38 -14.80
N LYS A 305 5.43 10.11 -15.71
CA LYS A 305 5.07 11.50 -15.52
C LYS A 305 3.62 11.72 -15.92
N HIS A 306 2.90 12.56 -15.15
CA HIS A 306 1.59 13.05 -15.53
C HIS A 306 1.51 14.56 -15.25
N ARG A 307 1.36 15.37 -16.30
CA ARG A 307 1.52 16.83 -16.23
C ARG A 307 2.90 17.18 -15.67
N GLU A 308 2.97 18.01 -14.62
CA GLU A 308 4.22 18.33 -13.94
C GLU A 308 4.63 17.32 -12.86
N MET A 309 3.68 16.54 -12.34
CA MET A 309 3.93 15.54 -11.32
C MET A 309 4.74 14.37 -11.86
N VAL A 310 5.80 14.02 -11.15
CA VAL A 310 6.55 12.77 -11.36
C VAL A 310 5.87 11.66 -10.56
N GLY A 311 5.84 10.45 -11.10
CA GLY A 311 5.33 9.29 -10.38
C GLY A 311 6.27 8.11 -10.48
N TYR A 312 6.16 7.22 -9.52
CA TYR A 312 6.83 5.92 -9.52
C TYR A 312 5.90 4.84 -8.97
N THR A 313 5.77 3.77 -9.72
CA THR A 313 5.04 2.58 -9.27
C THR A 313 6.02 1.44 -9.07
N SER A 314 6.20 1.03 -7.82
CA SER A 314 7.02 -0.12 -7.47
C SER A 314 6.34 -1.41 -7.91
N VAL A 315 7.14 -2.38 -8.35
CA VAL A 315 6.64 -3.74 -8.57
C VAL A 315 6.59 -4.57 -7.28
N GLY A 316 6.97 -3.98 -6.16
CA GLY A 316 6.90 -4.59 -4.84
C GLY A 316 7.94 -5.68 -4.57
N VAL A 317 8.06 -6.03 -3.29
CA VAL A 317 9.01 -7.05 -2.78
C VAL A 317 8.39 -8.44 -2.76
N GLY A 318 7.16 -8.55 -2.29
CA GLY A 318 6.45 -9.81 -2.12
C GLY A 318 5.86 -10.37 -3.41
N THR A 319 4.90 -11.24 -3.23
CA THR A 319 4.10 -11.84 -4.30
C THR A 319 2.64 -11.87 -3.86
N SER A 320 1.72 -11.65 -4.79
CA SER A 320 0.28 -11.86 -4.59
C SER A 320 -0.18 -13.12 -5.31
N VAL A 321 -1.31 -13.72 -4.91
CA VAL A 321 -1.99 -14.86 -5.55
C VAL A 321 -1.15 -16.14 -5.59
N VAL A 322 0.04 -16.12 -6.19
CA VAL A 322 0.96 -17.26 -6.29
C VAL A 322 2.40 -16.81 -6.00
N PRO A 323 3.22 -17.64 -5.30
CA PRO A 323 4.56 -17.26 -4.87
C PRO A 323 5.60 -17.37 -6.00
N VAL A 324 5.34 -16.73 -7.14
CA VAL A 324 6.21 -16.76 -8.32
C VAL A 324 6.29 -15.40 -8.99
N ARG A 325 7.44 -15.08 -9.60
CA ARG A 325 7.62 -13.93 -10.48
C ARG A 325 8.26 -14.36 -11.79
N ILE A 326 7.66 -13.98 -12.90
CA ILE A 326 8.13 -14.33 -14.25
C ILE A 326 8.36 -13.04 -15.04
N ASN A 327 9.60 -12.81 -15.49
CA ASN A 327 10.03 -11.61 -16.22
C ASN A 327 9.67 -10.27 -15.53
N CYS A 328 9.48 -10.31 -14.20
CA CYS A 328 9.20 -9.17 -13.34
C CYS A 328 9.82 -9.47 -11.98
N PHE A 329 11.06 -9.05 -11.78
CA PHE A 329 11.77 -9.28 -10.52
C PHE A 329 11.26 -8.34 -9.42
N PRO A 330 11.23 -8.81 -8.15
CA PRO A 330 10.89 -7.93 -7.03
C PRO A 330 11.93 -6.83 -6.87
N GLU A 331 11.53 -5.70 -6.28
CA GLU A 331 12.42 -4.56 -6.10
C GLU A 331 12.18 -3.81 -4.79
N ILE A 332 13.22 -3.11 -4.38
CA ILE A 332 13.19 -1.95 -3.49
C ILE A 332 13.84 -0.78 -4.22
N THR A 333 13.37 0.43 -3.99
CA THR A 333 13.80 1.59 -4.79
C THR A 333 14.38 2.68 -3.91
N LEU A 334 15.57 3.18 -4.27
CA LEU A 334 16.16 4.40 -3.75
C LEU A 334 15.85 5.55 -4.70
N HIS A 335 14.98 6.46 -4.27
CA HIS A 335 14.68 7.69 -5.01
C HIS A 335 15.66 8.76 -4.58
N HIS A 336 16.52 9.20 -5.50
CA HIS A 336 17.48 10.28 -5.28
C HIS A 336 16.90 11.59 -5.79
N LEU A 337 16.51 12.48 -4.88
CA LEU A 337 15.96 13.79 -5.22
C LEU A 337 17.11 14.75 -5.52
N GLN A 338 17.00 15.50 -6.61
CA GLN A 338 18.01 16.44 -7.06
C GLN A 338 17.38 17.75 -7.52
N CYS A 339 18.00 18.88 -7.20
CA CYS A 339 17.61 20.16 -7.76
C CYS A 339 17.95 20.18 -9.26
N SER A 340 16.96 20.50 -10.10
CA SER A 340 17.27 20.79 -11.49
C SER A 340 17.70 22.24 -11.66
N ALA A 341 18.72 22.48 -12.49
CA ALA A 341 19.18 23.81 -12.85
C ALA A 341 18.08 24.64 -13.57
#